data_9016ea47a8557df9e1e3131ad8ceb1bb
#
_entry.id   9016ea47a8557df9e1e3131ad8ceb1bb
#
_cell.length_a   1.000
_cell.length_b   1.000
_cell.length_c   1.000
_cell.angle_alpha   90.00
_cell.angle_beta   90.00
_cell.angle_gamma   90.00
#
_symmetry.space_group_name_H-M   'P 1'
#
loop_
_entity.id
_entity.type
_entity.pdbx_description
1 polymer ?
#
loop_
_entity_poly.entity_id
_entity_poly.type
_entity_poly.pdbx_seq_one_letter_code
_entity_poly.pdbx_strand_id
1 'polypeptide(L)'
;PEFFDDIYPYAPGTIELEHYKSTLKSGSWKGRNGSEEGAAALRRALKRAHCTYLGYHGYADEYARDNPEFLREMANKVGYWYFINSADFDPKTGRLTLEWENRGMAHAFKRYALFVKIRSCDGKFERVFPIPSADNRKWEPDTPVSETYAIPVGDLPSGEYAVSVLLKKTSPKGEARPIELGFKEELRDSGGFYKILKFGK
;
A
#
# COMPACT_ATOMS: atom_id res chain seq x y z
N PRO A 1 -11.07 -13.32 -19.55
CA PRO A 1 -10.40 -12.01 -19.33
C PRO A 1 -11.34 -11.01 -18.67
N GLU A 2 -12.54 -10.86 -19.20
CA GLU A 2 -13.57 -9.93 -18.76
C GLU A 2 -14.13 -10.27 -17.39
N PHE A 3 -14.22 -11.53 -17.02
CA PHE A 3 -14.76 -11.98 -15.75
C PHE A 3 -14.08 -11.35 -14.51
N PHE A 4 -12.75 -11.25 -14.49
CA PHE A 4 -12.05 -10.63 -13.38
C PHE A 4 -12.25 -9.12 -13.32
N ASP A 5 -12.28 -8.46 -14.48
CA ASP A 5 -12.49 -7.02 -14.60
C ASP A 5 -13.90 -6.63 -14.14
N ASP A 6 -14.92 -7.48 -14.42
CA ASP A 6 -16.30 -7.28 -13.99
C ASP A 6 -16.49 -7.45 -12.48
N ILE A 7 -15.71 -8.34 -11.84
CA ILE A 7 -15.83 -8.63 -10.40
C ILE A 7 -14.94 -7.75 -9.55
N TYR A 8 -13.75 -7.39 -10.06
CA TYR A 8 -12.74 -6.66 -9.32
C TYR A 8 -13.23 -5.40 -8.60
N PRO A 9 -14.10 -4.54 -9.17
CA PRO A 9 -14.57 -3.36 -8.45
C PRO A 9 -15.39 -3.66 -7.19
N TYR A 10 -15.88 -4.90 -7.04
CA TYR A 10 -16.85 -5.26 -6.00
C TYR A 10 -16.34 -6.30 -5.00
N ALA A 11 -15.40 -7.14 -5.40
CA ALA A 11 -14.94 -8.27 -4.59
C ALA A 11 -13.44 -8.56 -4.71
N PRO A 12 -12.77 -8.95 -3.61
CA PRO A 12 -11.36 -9.33 -3.64
C PRO A 12 -11.14 -10.63 -4.42
N GLY A 13 -10.09 -10.65 -5.24
CA GLY A 13 -9.63 -11.83 -5.95
C GLY A 13 -8.67 -12.66 -5.10
N THR A 14 -8.82 -13.99 -5.13
CA THR A 14 -7.89 -14.93 -4.51
C THR A 14 -7.39 -15.91 -5.56
N ILE A 15 -6.07 -16.09 -5.60
CA ILE A 15 -5.44 -17.16 -6.37
C ILE A 15 -4.71 -18.08 -5.40
N GLU A 16 -4.86 -19.38 -5.62
CA GLU A 16 -4.12 -20.42 -4.93
C GLU A 16 -3.13 -21.06 -5.90
N LEU A 17 -1.85 -21.15 -5.48
CA LEU A 17 -0.84 -21.87 -6.23
C LEU A 17 -1.10 -23.37 -6.11
N GLU A 18 -1.14 -24.08 -7.25
CA GLU A 18 -1.17 -25.54 -7.29
C GLU A 18 0.00 -26.14 -6.49
N HIS A 19 -0.15 -27.39 -6.06
CA HIS A 19 0.87 -28.14 -5.32
C HIS A 19 2.25 -28.02 -5.97
N TYR A 20 3.17 -27.31 -5.32
CA TYR A 20 4.47 -26.96 -5.88
C TYR A 20 5.28 -28.17 -6.34
N LYS A 21 5.30 -29.24 -5.55
CA LYS A 21 5.98 -30.48 -5.94
C LYS A 21 5.37 -31.12 -7.20
N SER A 22 4.08 -31.00 -7.40
CA SER A 22 3.42 -31.49 -8.62
C SER A 22 3.86 -30.69 -9.84
N THR A 23 3.95 -29.37 -9.72
CA THR A 23 4.40 -28.50 -10.80
C THR A 23 5.88 -28.73 -11.15
N LEU A 24 6.73 -28.99 -10.13
CA LEU A 24 8.13 -29.38 -10.34
C LEU A 24 8.25 -30.73 -11.04
N LYS A 25 7.55 -31.76 -10.53
CA LYS A 25 7.56 -33.11 -11.11
C LYS A 25 7.05 -33.14 -12.54
N SER A 26 6.00 -32.38 -12.82
CA SER A 26 5.45 -32.27 -14.18
C SER A 26 6.33 -31.41 -15.10
N GLY A 27 7.27 -30.63 -14.55
CA GLY A 27 8.09 -29.65 -15.29
C GLY A 27 7.33 -28.38 -15.70
N SER A 28 6.06 -28.23 -15.29
CA SER A 28 5.25 -27.05 -15.63
C SER A 28 5.81 -25.77 -15.04
N TRP A 29 6.46 -25.83 -13.87
CA TRP A 29 7.10 -24.67 -13.25
C TRP A 29 8.26 -24.08 -14.09
N LYS A 30 8.98 -24.91 -14.82
CA LYS A 30 10.08 -24.46 -15.71
C LYS A 30 9.64 -24.00 -17.09
N GLY A 31 8.36 -24.07 -17.38
CA GLY A 31 7.84 -23.88 -18.74
C GLY A 31 8.07 -25.10 -19.63
N ARG A 32 7.12 -25.42 -20.49
CA ARG A 32 7.21 -26.52 -21.44
C ARG A 32 6.83 -26.07 -22.83
N ASN A 33 7.50 -26.60 -23.86
CA ASN A 33 7.16 -26.37 -25.27
C ASN A 33 7.00 -24.88 -25.61
N GLY A 34 7.91 -24.04 -25.11
CA GLY A 34 7.84 -22.58 -25.27
C GLY A 34 6.80 -21.87 -24.42
N SER A 35 6.19 -22.56 -23.46
CA SER A 35 5.33 -21.90 -22.47
C SER A 35 6.16 -21.04 -21.50
N GLU A 36 5.50 -20.04 -20.93
CA GLU A 36 6.08 -19.14 -19.96
C GLU A 36 6.50 -19.88 -18.67
N GLU A 37 7.64 -19.50 -18.08
CA GLU A 37 8.07 -20.04 -16.80
C GLU A 37 7.04 -19.76 -15.69
N GLY A 38 6.87 -20.70 -14.74
CA GLY A 38 5.81 -20.67 -13.74
C GLY A 38 5.75 -19.41 -12.89
N ALA A 39 6.91 -18.83 -12.51
CA ALA A 39 6.94 -17.56 -11.78
C ALA A 39 6.37 -16.39 -12.64
N ALA A 40 6.73 -16.32 -13.91
CA ALA A 40 6.22 -15.30 -14.81
C ALA A 40 4.73 -15.50 -15.12
N ALA A 41 4.32 -16.75 -15.36
CA ALA A 41 2.91 -17.11 -15.57
C ALA A 41 2.05 -16.77 -14.34
N LEU A 42 2.53 -17.09 -13.13
CA LEU A 42 1.83 -16.77 -11.89
C LEU A 42 1.73 -15.25 -11.68
N ARG A 43 2.83 -14.50 -11.89
CA ARG A 43 2.82 -13.02 -11.81
C ARG A 43 1.78 -12.42 -12.73
N ARG A 44 1.71 -12.88 -13.98
CA ARG A 44 0.72 -12.42 -14.97
C ARG A 44 -0.71 -12.77 -14.53
N ALA A 45 -0.94 -13.97 -14.02
CA ALA A 45 -2.25 -14.40 -13.55
C ALA A 45 -2.71 -13.56 -12.34
N LEU A 46 -1.82 -13.31 -11.38
CA LEU A 46 -2.09 -12.48 -10.21
C LEU A 46 -2.46 -11.03 -10.61
N LYS A 47 -1.68 -10.44 -11.54
CA LYS A 47 -1.96 -9.08 -12.03
C LYS A 47 -3.30 -9.03 -12.76
N ARG A 48 -3.58 -9.99 -13.64
CA ARG A 48 -4.83 -10.03 -14.42
C ARG A 48 -6.07 -10.28 -13.56
N ALA A 49 -5.92 -11.03 -12.46
CA ALA A 49 -7.01 -11.29 -11.52
C ALA A 49 -7.17 -10.19 -10.46
N HIS A 50 -6.41 -9.11 -10.54
CA HIS A 50 -6.33 -8.07 -9.49
C HIS A 50 -6.24 -8.71 -8.10
N CYS A 51 -5.26 -9.60 -7.94
CA CYS A 51 -5.22 -10.51 -6.82
C CYS A 51 -5.02 -9.78 -5.50
N THR A 52 -5.92 -10.03 -4.55
CA THR A 52 -5.87 -9.46 -3.20
C THR A 52 -5.21 -10.42 -2.21
N TYR A 53 -5.35 -11.73 -2.44
CA TYR A 53 -4.80 -12.78 -1.59
C TYR A 53 -4.18 -13.88 -2.45
N LEU A 54 -2.95 -14.28 -2.11
CA LEU A 54 -2.27 -15.43 -2.71
C LEU A 54 -2.13 -16.52 -1.66
N GLY A 55 -2.71 -17.69 -1.93
CA GLY A 55 -2.58 -18.90 -1.14
C GLY A 55 -1.54 -19.85 -1.71
N TYR A 56 -0.88 -20.60 -0.83
CA TYR A 56 0.03 -21.67 -1.19
C TYR A 56 -0.51 -22.98 -0.65
N HIS A 57 -1.00 -23.85 -1.54
CA HIS A 57 -1.53 -25.13 -1.14
C HIS A 57 -0.44 -26.19 -1.22
N GLY A 58 -0.14 -26.81 -0.08
CA GLY A 58 0.87 -27.85 0.04
C GLY A 58 2.29 -27.39 -0.30
N TYR A 59 3.25 -27.83 0.50
CA TYR A 59 4.68 -27.55 0.27
C TYR A 59 5.06 -26.05 0.22
N ALA A 60 4.40 -25.23 1.05
CA ALA A 60 4.67 -23.79 1.13
C ALA A 60 6.12 -23.49 1.52
N ASP A 61 6.69 -24.29 2.43
CA ASP A 61 8.07 -24.12 2.90
C ASP A 61 9.10 -24.38 1.78
N GLU A 62 8.88 -25.45 0.99
CA GLU A 62 9.73 -25.75 -0.15
C GLU A 62 9.61 -24.66 -1.21
N TYR A 63 8.40 -24.20 -1.51
CA TYR A 63 8.19 -23.11 -2.45
C TYR A 63 8.92 -21.84 -2.00
N ALA A 64 8.80 -21.44 -0.73
CA ALA A 64 9.45 -20.26 -0.18
C ALA A 64 10.98 -20.34 -0.22
N ARG A 65 11.54 -21.52 0.09
CA ARG A 65 12.97 -21.76 0.04
C ARG A 65 13.53 -21.68 -1.38
N ASP A 66 12.80 -22.22 -2.35
CA ASP A 66 13.26 -22.33 -3.74
C ASP A 66 13.00 -21.05 -4.54
N ASN A 67 12.06 -20.19 -4.10
CA ASN A 67 11.66 -18.96 -4.79
C ASN A 67 11.59 -17.73 -3.85
N PRO A 68 12.63 -17.44 -3.06
CA PRO A 68 12.55 -16.42 -2.00
C PRO A 68 12.34 -14.99 -2.55
N GLU A 69 12.93 -14.67 -3.70
CA GLU A 69 12.80 -13.34 -4.32
C GLU A 69 11.39 -13.12 -4.86
N PHE A 70 10.85 -14.11 -5.56
CA PHE A 70 9.49 -14.07 -6.07
C PHE A 70 8.47 -13.96 -4.93
N LEU A 71 8.67 -14.74 -3.85
CA LEU A 71 7.79 -14.68 -2.68
C LEU A 71 7.81 -13.29 -2.04
N ARG A 72 9.00 -12.68 -1.90
CA ARG A 72 9.15 -11.31 -1.38
C ARG A 72 8.47 -10.27 -2.28
N GLU A 73 8.64 -10.40 -3.60
CA GLU A 73 7.95 -9.56 -4.57
C GLU A 73 6.43 -9.65 -4.41
N MET A 74 5.88 -10.86 -4.33
CA MET A 74 4.44 -11.08 -4.22
C MET A 74 3.88 -10.63 -2.86
N ALA A 75 4.63 -10.80 -1.79
CA ALA A 75 4.25 -10.32 -0.46
C ALA A 75 4.03 -8.80 -0.43
N ASN A 76 4.77 -8.05 -1.25
CA ASN A 76 4.60 -6.61 -1.38
C ASN A 76 3.48 -6.20 -2.37
N LYS A 77 3.33 -6.96 -3.47
CA LYS A 77 2.48 -6.55 -4.60
C LYS A 77 1.06 -7.12 -4.56
N VAL A 78 0.85 -8.27 -3.93
CA VAL A 78 -0.50 -8.85 -3.82
C VAL A 78 -1.35 -7.98 -2.89
N GLY A 79 -2.54 -7.59 -3.35
CA GLY A 79 -3.36 -6.58 -2.71
C GLY A 79 -2.92 -5.16 -3.07
N TYR A 80 -2.90 -4.27 -2.10
CA TYR A 80 -2.49 -2.87 -2.26
C TYR A 80 -1.14 -2.60 -1.60
N TRP A 81 -0.38 -1.66 -2.19
CA TRP A 81 0.90 -1.19 -1.65
C TRP A 81 1.07 0.30 -1.95
N TYR A 82 0.77 1.15 -0.97
CA TYR A 82 0.65 2.59 -1.14
C TYR A 82 1.95 3.34 -0.94
N PHE A 83 2.18 4.32 -1.81
CA PHE A 83 3.28 5.27 -1.80
C PHE A 83 2.74 6.69 -1.87
N ILE A 84 3.54 7.66 -1.44
CA ILE A 84 3.37 9.08 -1.76
C ILE A 84 4.57 9.47 -2.62
N ASN A 85 4.33 9.75 -3.90
CA ASN A 85 5.37 10.13 -4.86
C ASN A 85 5.82 11.57 -4.68
N SER A 86 4.86 12.45 -4.35
CA SER A 86 5.14 13.85 -4.04
C SER A 86 4.23 14.37 -2.93
N ALA A 87 4.76 15.34 -2.17
CA ALA A 87 4.03 16.02 -1.12
C ALA A 87 4.39 17.52 -1.18
N ASP A 88 3.37 18.37 -1.22
CA ASP A 88 3.49 19.82 -1.17
C ASP A 88 2.61 20.40 -0.07
N PHE A 89 3.12 21.35 0.69
CA PHE A 89 2.38 21.99 1.77
C PHE A 89 2.58 23.51 1.75
N ASP A 90 1.47 24.23 1.59
CA ASP A 90 1.44 25.68 1.70
C ASP A 90 1.08 26.10 3.15
N PRO A 91 2.03 26.58 3.95
CA PRO A 91 1.78 26.97 5.34
C PRO A 91 0.91 28.22 5.50
N LYS A 92 0.72 29.02 4.43
CA LYS A 92 -0.15 30.20 4.47
C LYS A 92 -1.61 29.84 4.36
N THR A 93 -1.93 28.88 3.50
CA THR A 93 -3.30 28.42 3.28
C THR A 93 -3.64 27.15 4.06
N GLY A 94 -2.66 26.42 4.56
CA GLY A 94 -2.82 25.11 5.19
C GLY A 94 -3.15 24.01 4.18
N ARG A 95 -2.86 24.21 2.89
CA ARG A 95 -3.15 23.25 1.84
C ARG A 95 -2.03 22.22 1.74
N LEU A 96 -2.37 20.94 2.00
CA LEU A 96 -1.50 19.80 1.78
C LEU A 96 -1.94 19.04 0.53
N THR A 97 -1.07 18.93 -0.47
CA THR A 97 -1.31 18.12 -1.67
C THR A 97 -0.41 16.91 -1.65
N LEU A 98 -0.99 15.72 -1.80
CA LEU A 98 -0.29 14.45 -1.85
C LEU A 98 -0.60 13.74 -3.17
N GLU A 99 0.43 13.23 -3.83
CA GLU A 99 0.29 12.33 -4.97
C GLU A 99 0.45 10.89 -4.48
N TRP A 100 -0.66 10.18 -4.39
CA TRP A 100 -0.72 8.78 -4.00
C TRP A 100 -0.50 7.86 -5.20
N GLU A 101 0.21 6.77 -4.98
CA GLU A 101 0.38 5.68 -5.94
C GLU A 101 0.14 4.34 -5.24
N ASN A 102 -0.63 3.46 -5.89
CA ASN A 102 -0.79 2.07 -5.47
C ASN A 102 0.03 1.18 -6.40
N ARG A 103 1.15 0.63 -5.90
CA ARG A 103 2.02 -0.30 -6.63
C ARG A 103 1.63 -1.77 -6.42
N GLY A 104 0.52 -2.02 -5.76
CA GLY A 104 -0.07 -3.34 -5.61
C GLY A 104 -0.81 -3.80 -6.86
N MET A 105 -1.48 -4.94 -6.76
CA MET A 105 -2.25 -5.55 -7.85
C MET A 105 -3.76 -5.27 -7.74
N ALA A 106 -4.21 -4.75 -6.59
CA ALA A 106 -5.60 -4.45 -6.31
C ALA A 106 -5.76 -3.17 -5.50
N HIS A 107 -6.93 -2.56 -5.54
CA HIS A 107 -7.30 -1.52 -4.58
C HIS A 107 -7.70 -2.13 -3.23
N ALA A 108 -7.81 -1.31 -2.20
CA ALA A 108 -8.37 -1.77 -0.93
C ALA A 108 -9.90 -1.69 -0.95
N PHE A 109 -10.56 -2.78 -0.61
CA PHE A 109 -12.03 -2.84 -0.49
C PHE A 109 -12.57 -2.18 0.79
N LYS A 110 -11.69 -1.81 1.71
CA LYS A 110 -12.03 -1.13 2.96
C LYS A 110 -11.43 0.26 3.00
N ARG A 111 -12.24 1.21 3.46
CA ARG A 111 -11.75 2.56 3.73
C ARG A 111 -10.89 2.55 4.97
N TYR A 112 -9.73 3.19 4.90
CA TYR A 112 -8.82 3.45 6.01
C TYR A 112 -8.88 4.93 6.37
N ALA A 113 -8.66 5.25 7.65
CA ALA A 113 -8.60 6.62 8.10
C ALA A 113 -7.21 7.19 7.85
N LEU A 114 -7.13 8.33 7.16
CA LEU A 114 -5.91 9.10 7.00
C LEU A 114 -5.81 10.14 8.12
N PHE A 115 -4.62 10.23 8.71
CA PHE A 115 -4.26 11.25 9.69
C PHE A 115 -3.01 11.98 9.21
N VAL A 116 -3.00 13.30 9.42
CA VAL A 116 -1.84 14.16 9.19
C VAL A 116 -1.35 14.66 10.54
N LYS A 117 -0.07 14.51 10.81
CA LYS A 117 0.58 15.03 12.00
C LYS A 117 1.52 16.17 11.63
N ILE A 118 1.38 17.30 12.32
CA ILE A 118 2.33 18.40 12.30
C ILE A 118 3.05 18.45 13.64
N ARG A 119 4.38 18.38 13.59
CA ARG A 119 5.24 18.45 14.78
C ARG A 119 6.36 19.46 14.56
N SER A 120 6.59 20.35 15.55
CA SER A 120 7.75 21.24 15.53
C SER A 120 9.07 20.47 15.59
N CYS A 121 10.10 20.96 14.94
CA CYS A 121 11.42 20.30 14.94
C CYS A 121 12.08 20.29 16.32
N ASP A 122 11.72 21.22 17.20
CA ASP A 122 12.16 21.27 18.62
C ASP A 122 11.33 20.36 19.55
N GLY A 123 10.29 19.71 19.01
CA GLY A 123 9.44 18.76 19.73
C GLY A 123 8.43 19.36 20.69
N LYS A 124 8.33 20.70 20.82
CA LYS A 124 7.43 21.36 21.77
C LYS A 124 5.99 21.45 21.32
N PHE A 125 5.73 21.26 20.03
CA PHE A 125 4.40 21.30 19.46
C PHE A 125 4.14 20.02 18.64
N GLU A 126 2.98 19.42 18.85
CA GLU A 126 2.47 18.33 18.03
C GLU A 126 0.95 18.41 17.94
N ARG A 127 0.42 18.26 16.73
CA ARG A 127 -1.02 18.15 16.51
C ARG A 127 -1.32 17.15 15.42
N VAL A 128 -2.36 16.34 15.60
CA VAL A 128 -2.84 15.34 14.64
C VAL A 128 -4.22 15.74 14.11
N PHE A 129 -4.37 15.70 12.81
CA PHE A 129 -5.59 16.05 12.08
C PHE A 129 -6.13 14.82 11.38
N PRO A 130 -7.38 14.38 11.65
CA PRO A 130 -8.06 13.39 10.84
C PRO A 130 -8.44 14.01 9.49
N ILE A 131 -8.32 13.24 8.41
CA ILE A 131 -8.67 13.64 7.05
C ILE A 131 -9.87 12.82 6.55
N PRO A 132 -11.10 13.23 6.85
CA PRO A 132 -12.29 12.45 6.51
C PRO A 132 -12.61 12.45 5.02
N SER A 133 -12.00 13.32 4.22
CA SER A 133 -12.19 13.36 2.76
C SER A 133 -11.37 12.30 2.01
N ALA A 134 -10.29 11.78 2.59
CA ALA A 134 -9.46 10.76 1.95
C ALA A 134 -10.22 9.44 1.78
N ASP A 135 -10.09 8.83 0.61
CA ASP A 135 -10.71 7.53 0.31
C ASP A 135 -9.77 6.64 -0.50
N ASN A 136 -8.98 5.87 0.21
CA ASN A 136 -8.00 4.94 -0.35
C ASN A 136 -8.58 3.84 -1.25
N ARG A 137 -9.90 3.65 -1.27
CA ARG A 137 -10.57 2.70 -2.18
C ARG A 137 -10.55 3.18 -3.63
N LYS A 138 -10.26 4.47 -3.84
CA LYS A 138 -10.13 5.11 -5.16
C LYS A 138 -8.70 5.11 -5.68
N TRP A 139 -7.74 4.62 -4.90
CA TRP A 139 -6.33 4.58 -5.30
C TRP A 139 -6.07 3.26 -6.04
N GLU A 140 -6.38 3.31 -7.34
CA GLU A 140 -6.24 2.15 -8.23
C GLU A 140 -4.78 1.81 -8.51
N PRO A 141 -4.47 0.54 -8.77
CA PRO A 141 -3.13 0.12 -9.19
C PRO A 141 -2.64 0.87 -10.42
N ASP A 142 -1.34 1.18 -10.45
CA ASP A 142 -0.65 1.83 -11.56
C ASP A 142 -1.26 3.19 -11.98
N THR A 143 -2.13 3.81 -11.16
CA THR A 143 -2.81 5.08 -11.46
C THR A 143 -2.54 6.08 -10.32
N PRO A 144 -1.59 7.00 -10.47
CA PRO A 144 -1.35 8.05 -9.48
C PRO A 144 -2.58 8.95 -9.29
N VAL A 145 -2.88 9.29 -8.04
CA VAL A 145 -4.02 10.13 -7.66
C VAL A 145 -3.52 11.31 -6.83
N SER A 146 -3.78 12.53 -7.29
CA SER A 146 -3.49 13.75 -6.54
C SER A 146 -4.69 14.15 -5.69
N GLU A 147 -4.51 14.20 -4.38
CA GLU A 147 -5.53 14.65 -3.42
C GLU A 147 -5.01 15.85 -2.63
N THR A 148 -5.91 16.82 -2.39
CA THR A 148 -5.60 18.03 -1.62
C THR A 148 -6.45 18.09 -0.37
N TYR A 149 -5.80 18.40 0.77
CA TYR A 149 -6.41 18.44 2.09
C TYR A 149 -6.20 19.80 2.74
N ALA A 150 -7.20 20.28 3.47
CA ALA A 150 -7.09 21.48 4.29
C ALA A 150 -6.65 21.12 5.71
N ILE A 151 -5.49 21.63 6.12
CA ILE A 151 -4.94 21.45 7.46
C ILE A 151 -5.01 22.80 8.18
N PRO A 152 -5.76 22.94 9.28
CA PRO A 152 -5.89 24.20 9.99
C PRO A 152 -4.62 24.53 10.78
N VAL A 153 -3.75 25.35 10.19
CA VAL A 153 -2.43 25.73 10.71
C VAL A 153 -2.31 27.21 11.07
N GLY A 154 -3.41 27.95 11.08
CA GLY A 154 -3.41 29.40 11.33
C GLY A 154 -2.80 29.81 12.67
N ASP A 155 -2.94 28.97 13.69
CA ASP A 155 -2.49 29.16 15.05
C ASP A 155 -1.12 28.54 15.40
N LEU A 156 -0.39 28.00 14.39
CA LEU A 156 0.94 27.48 14.63
C LEU A 156 1.92 28.61 14.98
N PRO A 157 2.74 28.46 16.02
CA PRO A 157 3.87 29.39 16.28
C PRO A 157 4.85 29.45 15.10
N SER A 158 5.66 30.53 15.03
CA SER A 158 6.76 30.57 14.07
C SER A 158 7.81 29.51 14.39
N GLY A 159 8.32 28.81 13.36
CA GLY A 159 9.32 27.76 13.52
C GLY A 159 9.36 26.76 12.38
N GLU A 160 10.23 25.77 12.53
CA GLU A 160 10.37 24.65 11.60
C GLU A 160 9.50 23.47 12.02
N TYR A 161 8.81 22.87 11.07
CA TYR A 161 7.87 21.79 11.28
C TYR A 161 8.10 20.60 10.34
N ALA A 162 7.76 19.42 10.80
CA ALA A 162 7.65 18.23 9.97
C ALA A 162 6.16 17.86 9.79
N VAL A 163 5.80 17.46 8.58
CA VAL A 163 4.51 16.84 8.25
C VAL A 163 4.72 15.35 8.13
N SER A 164 3.86 14.60 8.80
CA SER A 164 3.85 13.14 8.73
C SER A 164 2.44 12.63 8.50
N VAL A 165 2.30 11.46 7.89
CA VAL A 165 1.02 10.83 7.59
C VAL A 165 0.92 9.44 8.20
N LEU A 166 -0.29 9.06 8.57
CA LEU A 166 -0.65 7.72 9.04
C LEU A 166 -1.93 7.30 8.35
N LEU A 167 -1.87 6.19 7.63
CA LEU A 167 -3.06 5.48 7.16
C LEU A 167 -3.38 4.36 8.16
N LYS A 168 -4.60 4.30 8.66
CA LYS A 168 -4.96 3.41 9.77
C LYS A 168 -6.22 2.63 9.48
N LYS A 169 -6.15 1.31 9.64
CA LYS A 169 -7.33 0.46 9.63
C LYS A 169 -8.17 0.75 10.86
N THR A 170 -9.43 1.14 10.67
CA THR A 170 -10.42 1.28 11.74
C THR A 170 -11.27 0.02 11.80
N SER A 171 -11.53 -0.48 12.99
CA SER A 171 -12.40 -1.62 13.21
C SER A 171 -13.37 -1.32 14.37
N PRO A 172 -14.66 -1.59 14.21
CA PRO A 172 -15.63 -1.42 15.32
C PRO A 172 -15.38 -2.35 16.52
N LYS A 173 -14.66 -3.45 16.31
CA LYS A 173 -14.45 -4.52 17.30
C LYS A 173 -12.99 -4.88 17.53
N GLY A 174 -12.03 -4.12 17.01
CA GLY A 174 -10.64 -4.51 17.09
C GLY A 174 -9.68 -3.35 17.18
N GLU A 175 -8.42 -3.67 17.49
CA GLU A 175 -7.35 -2.69 17.50
C GLU A 175 -7.20 -2.03 16.13
N ALA A 176 -7.16 -0.71 16.14
CA ALA A 176 -6.85 0.05 14.97
C ALA A 176 -5.35 -0.13 14.64
N ARG A 177 -5.05 -0.68 13.45
CA ARG A 177 -3.67 -0.97 13.04
C ARG A 177 -3.19 0.01 11.98
N PRO A 178 -1.95 0.55 12.09
CA PRO A 178 -1.32 1.26 11.00
C PRO A 178 -1.23 0.40 9.75
N ILE A 179 -1.45 1.02 8.59
CA ILE A 179 -1.15 0.43 7.28
C ILE A 179 0.28 0.82 6.94
N GLU A 180 1.08 -0.15 6.60
CA GLU A 180 2.45 0.08 6.17
C GLU A 180 2.45 0.69 4.77
N LEU A 181 3.09 1.85 4.65
CA LEU A 181 3.34 2.51 3.37
C LEU A 181 4.68 2.05 2.80
N GLY A 182 4.86 2.17 1.49
CA GLY A 182 6.09 1.78 0.80
C GLY A 182 7.26 2.72 1.04
N PHE A 183 7.47 3.16 2.28
CA PHE A 183 8.56 4.03 2.70
C PHE A 183 9.60 3.24 3.50
N LYS A 184 10.79 3.84 3.62
CA LYS A 184 11.82 3.32 4.51
C LYS A 184 11.37 3.40 5.97
N GLU A 185 11.71 2.39 6.76
CA GLU A 185 11.30 2.28 8.17
C GLU A 185 11.84 3.44 9.03
N GLU A 186 13.01 3.99 8.72
CA GLU A 186 13.56 5.15 9.43
C GLU A 186 12.75 6.45 9.30
N LEU A 187 11.81 6.52 8.36
CA LEU A 187 10.86 7.62 8.23
C LEU A 187 9.62 7.46 9.12
N ARG A 188 9.45 6.28 9.70
CA ARG A 188 8.31 5.91 10.53
C ARG A 188 8.61 6.15 12.00
N ASP A 189 7.73 6.83 12.70
CA ASP A 189 7.83 6.96 14.14
C ASP A 189 7.13 5.82 14.90
N SER A 190 7.27 5.80 16.22
CA SER A 190 6.65 4.79 17.09
C SER A 190 5.12 4.80 17.06
N GLY A 191 4.49 5.89 16.62
CA GLY A 191 3.05 6.00 16.41
C GLY A 191 2.59 5.49 15.04
N GLY A 192 3.52 5.08 14.17
CA GLY A 192 3.25 4.60 12.82
C GLY A 192 3.13 5.70 11.76
N PHE A 193 3.45 6.95 12.08
CA PHE A 193 3.43 8.07 11.15
C PHE A 193 4.71 8.11 10.32
N TYR A 194 4.58 8.25 9.01
CA TYR A 194 5.68 8.43 8.07
C TYR A 194 5.92 9.92 7.81
N LYS A 195 7.13 10.40 8.09
CA LYS A 195 7.53 11.77 7.77
C LYS A 195 7.67 11.93 6.26
N ILE A 196 6.96 12.94 5.70
CA ILE A 196 6.88 13.16 4.24
C ILE A 196 7.56 14.46 3.80
N LEU A 197 7.50 15.54 4.60
CA LEU A 197 8.15 16.80 4.28
C LEU A 197 8.44 17.63 5.55
N LYS A 198 9.15 18.76 5.35
CA LYS A 198 9.34 19.83 6.34
C LYS A 198 8.94 21.15 5.76
N PHE A 199 8.54 22.10 6.61
CA PHE A 199 8.24 23.48 6.23
C PHE A 199 8.57 24.46 7.37
N GLY A 200 8.79 25.74 6.99
CA GLY A 200 8.93 26.87 7.91
C GLY A 200 7.64 27.71 7.98
N LYS A 201 7.33 28.26 9.16
CA LYS A 201 6.25 29.21 9.38
C LYS A 201 6.75 30.48 10.08
#